data_4c208b0f72eb2c370722e3027d1e93e8
#
_entry.id   4c208b0f72eb2c370722e3027d1e93e8
#
_cell.length_a   1.000
_cell.length_b   1.000
_cell.length_c   1.000
_cell.angle_alpha   90.00
_cell.angle_beta   90.00
_cell.angle_gamma   90.00
#
_symmetry.space_group_name_H-M   'P 1'
#
loop_
_entity.id
_entity.type
_entity.pdbx_description
1 polymer ?
#
loop_
_entity_poly.entity_id
_entity_poly.type
_entity_poly.pdbx_seq_one_letter_code
_entity_poly.pdbx_strand_id
1 'polypeptide(L)'
;MKKNLILLAAAVLLAVGCKTKTAPNVLKTDVPLRPAGQENVIGLRAEPLETVRIGVVGLGMRGGDAVERLTYVPGAVITALCDVVPERVAESQAVLARRGMPAAQEYTGAEDAYKALCAQEDLDLVYICTDWSHHVPVALCAMENGKHAAVEVPAAGTLEDIWALINTSERTRKHCIMLENCCYDFFELSTLAMVQAGAIGEPIHGEGSYQHNLDPFWTEYWDNWRLKENQKNRGDLYPTHGLGPVCQVMNIHRGDRMKTLVAMDTEPFNGAKMSEKLYGTPDETFAAGDQTSTLIRTEKGKTILVEHDVMTPRPYSRMYQIVGTDGYAAKYPVPILCFREFDENEEVNAHTVGTEKVYRNAAVDEKLAEYPVPILTPELVALAKEVGGHGGMDYIMDYRMVYCLRNGLPLDMDVYDLAEWCCITPLSRLSLENGSLPVEVPDFTRGAWDQVQGFSYAFAE
;
A
#
# COMPACT_ATOMS: atom_id res chain seq x y z
N MET A 1 -78.86 -0.54 40.92
CA MET A 1 -77.58 -0.45 41.61
C MET A 1 -76.68 -1.58 41.10
N LYS A 2 -75.45 -1.35 40.75
CA LYS A 2 -74.43 -2.25 40.13
C LYS A 2 -74.38 -2.17 38.60
N LYS A 3 -73.75 -1.12 38.09
CA LYS A 3 -73.08 -1.04 36.81
C LYS A 3 -72.11 0.15 36.94
N ASN A 4 -70.87 -0.06 37.24
CA ASN A 4 -69.75 0.83 37.07
C ASN A 4 -68.53 0.24 37.80
N LEU A 5 -67.87 -0.72 37.19
CA LEU A 5 -66.52 -1.15 37.61
C LEU A 5 -65.88 -2.06 36.57
N ILE A 6 -65.80 -1.67 35.34
CA ILE A 6 -64.91 -2.31 34.33
C ILE A 6 -64.60 -1.22 33.29
N LEU A 7 -63.74 -0.26 33.62
CA LEU A 7 -63.18 0.66 32.65
C LEU A 7 -61.96 1.40 33.25
N LEU A 8 -61.05 0.64 33.85
CA LEU A 8 -59.78 1.24 34.34
C LEU A 8 -58.61 0.23 34.34
N ALA A 9 -58.50 -0.59 33.30
CA ALA A 9 -57.36 -1.52 33.17
C ALA A 9 -56.80 -1.61 31.74
N ALA A 10 -57.07 -0.62 30.89
CA ALA A 10 -56.60 -0.67 29.50
C ALA A 10 -55.72 0.55 29.09
N ALA A 11 -55.22 1.33 30.04
CA ALA A 11 -54.48 2.56 29.73
C ALA A 11 -53.04 2.62 30.29
N VAL A 12 -52.38 1.50 30.61
CA VAL A 12 -51.02 1.50 31.18
C VAL A 12 -50.03 0.59 30.39
N LEU A 13 -50.33 0.23 29.18
CA LEU A 13 -49.40 -0.59 28.36
C LEU A 13 -49.00 0.03 27.04
N LEU A 14 -48.90 1.38 26.98
CA LEU A 14 -48.44 2.10 25.79
C LEU A 14 -47.42 3.18 26.12
N ALA A 15 -46.46 2.87 26.95
CA ALA A 15 -45.33 3.78 27.12
C ALA A 15 -44.09 3.03 27.69
N VAL A 16 -43.43 2.20 26.93
CA VAL A 16 -41.97 2.01 27.01
C VAL A 16 -41.53 1.34 25.72
N GLY A 17 -41.71 2.01 24.63
CA GLY A 17 -40.95 1.77 23.42
C GLY A 17 -39.82 2.80 23.36
N CYS A 18 -39.01 2.89 24.42
CA CYS A 18 -37.74 3.58 24.34
C CYS A 18 -36.87 2.76 23.41
N LYS A 19 -36.88 3.08 22.11
CA LYS A 19 -35.82 2.64 21.21
C LYS A 19 -34.52 3.21 21.76
N THR A 20 -33.87 2.46 22.64
CA THR A 20 -32.44 2.61 22.82
C THR A 20 -31.85 2.46 21.42
N LYS A 21 -31.43 3.56 20.81
CA LYS A 21 -30.49 3.51 19.71
C LYS A 21 -29.28 2.80 20.30
N THR A 22 -29.19 1.47 20.14
CA THR A 22 -27.94 0.77 20.34
C THR A 22 -26.94 1.51 19.47
N ALA A 23 -25.91 2.08 20.10
CA ALA A 23 -24.80 2.61 19.34
C ALA A 23 -24.36 1.52 18.35
N PRO A 24 -24.03 1.86 17.10
CA PRO A 24 -23.56 0.86 16.17
C PRO A 24 -22.41 0.12 16.82
N ASN A 25 -22.44 -1.22 16.79
CA ASN A 25 -21.36 -2.07 17.28
C ASN A 25 -20.16 -1.89 16.34
N VAL A 26 -19.36 -0.88 16.60
CA VAL A 26 -18.08 -0.64 15.91
C VAL A 26 -17.01 -1.23 16.80
N LEU A 27 -16.24 -2.15 16.28
CA LEU A 27 -15.08 -2.70 16.97
C LEU A 27 -14.02 -1.59 17.11
N LYS A 28 -13.57 -1.38 18.33
CA LYS A 28 -12.60 -0.34 18.65
C LYS A 28 -11.18 -0.89 18.55
N THR A 29 -10.27 -0.05 18.13
CA THR A 29 -8.83 -0.33 18.10
C THR A 29 -8.11 0.64 19.02
N ASP A 30 -7.02 0.18 19.60
CA ASP A 30 -6.20 1.02 20.48
C ASP A 30 -5.25 1.91 19.67
N VAL A 31 -5.14 3.16 20.08
CA VAL A 31 -4.10 4.09 19.62
C VAL A 31 -3.15 4.33 20.79
N PRO A 32 -1.96 3.70 20.80
CA PRO A 32 -1.01 3.86 21.90
C PRO A 32 -0.52 5.31 21.96
N LEU A 33 -0.35 5.82 23.17
CA LEU A 33 0.20 7.16 23.38
C LEU A 33 1.62 7.25 22.80
N ARG A 34 1.93 8.40 22.19
CA ARG A 34 3.31 8.67 21.77
C ARG A 34 4.19 8.74 22.99
N PRO A 35 5.33 8.00 23.02
CA PRO A 35 6.28 8.09 24.13
C PRO A 35 6.77 9.52 24.36
N ALA A 36 7.01 9.88 25.61
CA ALA A 36 7.45 11.23 25.97
C ALA A 36 8.76 11.60 25.26
N GLY A 37 8.81 12.80 24.71
CA GLY A 37 9.97 13.32 23.99
C GLY A 37 10.09 12.86 22.54
N GLN A 38 9.12 12.09 22.03
CA GLN A 38 9.04 11.75 20.61
C GLN A 38 8.06 12.68 19.88
N GLU A 39 8.38 12.94 18.63
CA GLU A 39 7.57 13.74 17.71
C GLU A 39 7.21 12.90 16.48
N ASN A 40 6.13 13.28 15.77
CA ASN A 40 5.81 12.64 14.51
C ASN A 40 6.91 12.85 13.47
N VAL A 41 6.89 12.04 12.42
CA VAL A 41 7.86 12.07 11.31
C VAL A 41 7.22 12.50 9.99
N ILE A 42 6.04 13.15 10.04
CA ILE A 42 5.41 13.73 8.85
C ILE A 42 6.35 14.80 8.29
N GLY A 43 6.71 14.66 7.01
CA GLY A 43 7.65 15.56 6.35
C GLY A 43 9.08 15.48 6.89
N LEU A 44 9.46 14.36 7.52
CA LEU A 44 10.83 14.13 7.98
C LEU A 44 11.83 14.40 6.87
N ARG A 45 12.89 15.13 7.19
CA ARG A 45 14.05 15.36 6.34
C ARG A 45 15.27 14.75 7.00
N ALA A 46 16.06 14.02 6.23
CA ALA A 46 17.38 13.57 6.65
C ALA A 46 18.47 14.56 6.19
N GLU A 47 19.65 14.49 6.78
CA GLU A 47 20.80 15.21 6.24
C GLU A 47 21.08 14.72 4.80
N PRO A 48 21.35 15.64 3.86
CA PRO A 48 21.65 15.27 2.49
C PRO A 48 22.85 14.33 2.37
N LEU A 49 22.73 13.30 1.54
CA LEU A 49 23.79 12.32 1.31
C LEU A 49 24.39 12.54 -0.09
N GLU A 50 25.70 12.65 -0.21
CA GLU A 50 26.35 12.70 -1.52
C GLU A 50 26.10 11.39 -2.30
N THR A 51 26.20 10.27 -1.60
CA THR A 51 25.94 8.91 -2.08
C THR A 51 25.11 8.17 -1.06
N VAL A 52 24.10 7.44 -1.50
CA VAL A 52 23.30 6.55 -0.64
C VAL A 52 23.91 5.14 -0.67
N ARG A 53 24.49 4.73 0.45
CA ARG A 53 25.11 3.40 0.61
C ARG A 53 24.05 2.43 1.08
N ILE A 54 23.78 1.40 0.26
CA ILE A 54 22.63 0.52 0.37
C ILE A 54 23.09 -0.89 0.74
N GLY A 55 22.47 -1.46 1.78
CA GLY A 55 22.53 -2.89 2.06
C GLY A 55 21.22 -3.55 1.61
N VAL A 56 21.30 -4.61 0.83
CA VAL A 56 20.14 -5.36 0.36
C VAL A 56 20.00 -6.65 1.17
N VAL A 57 18.85 -6.87 1.79
CA VAL A 57 18.54 -8.04 2.62
C VAL A 57 17.40 -8.83 1.97
N GLY A 58 17.67 -10.13 1.67
CA GLY A 58 16.79 -10.97 0.88
C GLY A 58 17.06 -10.80 -0.62
N LEU A 59 17.74 -11.76 -1.22
CA LEU A 59 18.22 -11.75 -2.61
C LEU A 59 17.49 -12.77 -3.49
N GLY A 60 16.24 -13.10 -3.11
CA GLY A 60 15.32 -13.88 -3.94
C GLY A 60 14.84 -13.10 -5.17
N MET A 61 13.67 -13.46 -5.71
CA MET A 61 13.13 -12.85 -6.93
C MET A 61 13.19 -11.31 -6.91
N ARG A 62 12.64 -10.67 -5.85
CA ARG A 62 12.57 -9.21 -5.77
C ARG A 62 13.93 -8.57 -5.48
N GLY A 63 14.71 -9.14 -4.57
CA GLY A 63 15.99 -8.58 -4.16
C GLY A 63 17.07 -8.69 -5.22
N GLY A 64 17.14 -9.81 -5.93
CA GLY A 64 18.06 -9.98 -7.07
C GLY A 64 17.81 -8.94 -8.16
N ASP A 65 16.54 -8.74 -8.53
CA ASP A 65 16.14 -7.70 -9.50
C ASP A 65 16.44 -6.28 -8.98
N ALA A 66 16.24 -6.03 -7.67
CA ALA A 66 16.55 -4.75 -7.06
C ALA A 66 18.05 -4.43 -7.09
N VAL A 67 18.90 -5.42 -6.85
CA VAL A 67 20.37 -5.24 -6.96
C VAL A 67 20.75 -4.76 -8.34
N GLU A 68 20.27 -5.38 -9.41
CA GLU A 68 20.57 -4.93 -10.78
C GLU A 68 20.01 -3.53 -11.04
N ARG A 69 18.76 -3.28 -10.71
CA ARG A 69 18.05 -2.02 -10.93
C ARG A 69 18.69 -0.84 -10.21
N LEU A 70 19.11 -1.02 -8.96
CA LEU A 70 19.79 0.01 -8.17
C LEU A 70 21.15 0.43 -8.77
N THR A 71 21.80 -0.43 -9.54
CA THR A 71 23.06 -0.06 -10.23
C THR A 71 22.88 1.02 -11.31
N TYR A 72 21.65 1.26 -11.77
CA TYR A 72 21.32 2.31 -12.72
C TYR A 72 20.89 3.61 -12.03
N VAL A 73 20.67 3.62 -10.71
CA VAL A 73 20.20 4.80 -9.98
C VAL A 73 21.36 5.72 -9.64
N PRO A 74 21.36 6.96 -10.12
CA PRO A 74 22.45 7.92 -9.85
C PRO A 74 22.60 8.19 -8.36
N GLY A 75 23.82 7.97 -7.84
CA GLY A 75 24.14 8.20 -6.44
C GLY A 75 23.75 7.03 -5.49
N ALA A 76 23.27 5.91 -6.00
CA ALA A 76 23.13 4.68 -5.24
C ALA A 76 24.42 3.85 -5.35
N VAL A 77 24.86 3.27 -4.23
CA VAL A 77 25.97 2.32 -4.17
C VAL A 77 25.58 1.17 -3.23
N ILE A 78 25.63 -0.06 -3.73
CA ILE A 78 25.40 -1.23 -2.90
C ILE A 78 26.68 -1.59 -2.18
N THR A 79 26.67 -1.48 -0.84
CA THR A 79 27.85 -1.75 0.01
C THR A 79 27.73 -3.05 0.81
N ALA A 80 26.52 -3.62 0.88
CA ALA A 80 26.26 -4.86 1.62
C ALA A 80 25.17 -5.71 0.93
N LEU A 81 25.35 -7.03 0.96
CA LEU A 81 24.41 -8.03 0.45
C LEU A 81 24.16 -9.10 1.52
N CYS A 82 22.91 -9.43 1.78
CA CYS A 82 22.52 -10.42 2.77
C CYS A 82 21.44 -11.37 2.26
N ASP A 83 21.69 -12.66 2.31
CA ASP A 83 20.69 -13.73 2.15
C ASP A 83 21.12 -14.96 2.93
N VAL A 84 20.18 -15.76 3.40
CA VAL A 84 20.45 -17.04 4.06
C VAL A 84 21.06 -18.06 3.10
N VAL A 85 20.85 -17.89 1.79
CA VAL A 85 21.34 -18.73 0.70
C VAL A 85 22.60 -18.09 0.10
N PRO A 86 23.82 -18.67 0.32
CA PRO A 86 25.07 -18.08 -0.16
C PRO A 86 25.15 -17.89 -1.67
N GLU A 87 24.51 -18.78 -2.44
CA GLU A 87 24.49 -18.74 -3.90
C GLU A 87 23.84 -17.45 -4.42
N ARG A 88 22.77 -16.97 -3.78
CA ARG A 88 22.10 -15.70 -4.14
C ARG A 88 22.98 -14.48 -3.88
N VAL A 89 23.78 -14.52 -2.82
CA VAL A 89 24.78 -13.49 -2.54
C VAL A 89 25.84 -13.47 -3.66
N ALA A 90 26.35 -14.65 -4.04
CA ALA A 90 27.32 -14.77 -5.13
C ALA A 90 26.78 -14.32 -6.49
N GLU A 91 25.52 -14.63 -6.81
CA GLU A 91 24.82 -14.16 -8.01
C GLU A 91 24.69 -12.63 -8.02
N SER A 92 24.33 -12.03 -6.90
CA SER A 92 24.23 -10.57 -6.73
C SER A 92 25.59 -9.89 -6.85
N GLN A 93 26.67 -10.47 -6.32
CA GLN A 93 28.04 -9.99 -6.55
C GLN A 93 28.43 -10.04 -8.03
N ALA A 94 28.04 -11.12 -8.73
CA ALA A 94 28.30 -11.22 -10.17
C ALA A 94 27.55 -10.13 -10.97
N VAL A 95 26.35 -9.71 -10.52
CA VAL A 95 25.63 -8.55 -11.08
C VAL A 95 26.45 -7.29 -10.87
N LEU A 96 26.91 -7.00 -9.66
CA LEU A 96 27.74 -5.82 -9.37
C LEU A 96 29.00 -5.79 -10.22
N ALA A 97 29.73 -6.92 -10.33
CA ALA A 97 30.92 -7.03 -11.14
C ALA A 97 30.63 -6.76 -12.65
N ARG A 98 29.56 -7.34 -13.19
CA ARG A 98 29.13 -7.15 -14.58
C ARG A 98 28.79 -5.67 -14.86
N ARG A 99 28.27 -4.95 -13.86
CA ARG A 99 27.94 -3.55 -13.92
C ARG A 99 29.11 -2.62 -13.61
N GLY A 100 30.31 -3.16 -13.34
CA GLY A 100 31.49 -2.37 -12.99
C GLY A 100 31.42 -1.68 -11.62
N MET A 101 30.54 -2.18 -10.73
CA MET A 101 30.39 -1.68 -9.37
C MET A 101 31.41 -2.32 -8.44
N PRO A 102 31.78 -1.66 -7.32
CA PRO A 102 32.58 -2.29 -6.27
C PRO A 102 31.91 -3.53 -5.70
N ALA A 103 32.70 -4.49 -5.24
CA ALA A 103 32.18 -5.63 -4.50
C ALA A 103 31.59 -5.18 -3.15
N ALA A 104 30.42 -5.71 -2.80
CA ALA A 104 29.76 -5.46 -1.54
C ALA A 104 30.24 -6.41 -0.45
N GLN A 105 30.12 -6.01 0.83
CA GLN A 105 30.32 -6.90 1.97
C GLN A 105 29.23 -7.97 1.99
N GLU A 106 29.61 -9.21 2.25
CA GLU A 106 28.70 -10.36 2.23
C GLU A 106 28.28 -10.78 3.64
N TYR A 107 26.97 -11.05 3.81
CA TYR A 107 26.38 -11.57 5.03
C TYR A 107 25.48 -12.75 4.68
N THR A 108 25.84 -13.96 5.10
CA THR A 108 25.11 -15.16 4.67
C THR A 108 25.24 -16.31 5.67
N GLY A 109 24.47 -17.38 5.47
CA GLY A 109 24.57 -18.64 6.19
C GLY A 109 23.89 -18.67 7.56
N ALA A 110 23.26 -17.58 7.99
CA ALA A 110 22.48 -17.53 9.23
C ALA A 110 21.22 -16.68 9.02
N GLU A 111 20.12 -17.06 9.66
CA GLU A 111 18.84 -16.36 9.60
C GLU A 111 18.94 -14.93 10.15
N ASP A 112 19.82 -14.70 11.10
CA ASP A 112 20.05 -13.40 11.73
C ASP A 112 21.27 -12.64 11.18
N ALA A 113 21.86 -13.06 10.06
CA ALA A 113 23.00 -12.40 9.43
C ALA A 113 22.74 -10.92 9.10
N TYR A 114 21.47 -10.55 8.87
CA TYR A 114 21.06 -9.15 8.66
C TYR A 114 21.44 -8.23 9.82
N LYS A 115 21.58 -8.74 11.06
CA LYS A 115 21.98 -7.93 12.22
C LYS A 115 23.40 -7.39 12.06
N ALA A 116 24.29 -8.20 11.54
CA ALA A 116 25.66 -7.79 11.25
C ALA A 116 25.71 -6.78 10.09
N LEU A 117 24.87 -6.96 9.06
CA LEU A 117 24.70 -5.96 7.99
C LEU A 117 24.21 -4.62 8.56
N CYS A 118 23.15 -4.63 9.37
CA CYS A 118 22.63 -3.39 9.97
C CYS A 118 23.66 -2.66 10.84
N ALA A 119 24.59 -3.38 11.46
CA ALA A 119 25.66 -2.82 12.28
C ALA A 119 26.85 -2.26 11.47
N GLN A 120 26.90 -2.46 10.14
CA GLN A 120 27.93 -1.92 9.27
C GLN A 120 27.94 -0.38 9.32
N GLU A 121 29.10 0.25 9.51
CA GLU A 121 29.20 1.72 9.69
C GLU A 121 28.95 2.49 8.38
N ASP A 122 29.47 2.01 7.26
CA ASP A 122 29.35 2.62 5.95
C ASP A 122 28.08 2.23 5.20
N LEU A 123 26.95 2.31 5.89
CA LEU A 123 25.62 1.98 5.40
C LEU A 123 24.63 3.10 5.78
N ASP A 124 23.80 3.55 4.84
CA ASP A 124 22.79 4.59 5.04
C ASP A 124 21.36 4.04 5.01
N LEU A 125 21.11 3.04 4.15
CA LEU A 125 19.79 2.49 3.88
C LEU A 125 19.84 0.96 3.83
N VAL A 126 18.90 0.29 4.49
CA VAL A 126 18.64 -1.13 4.33
C VAL A 126 17.42 -1.33 3.44
N TYR A 127 17.62 -1.99 2.30
CA TYR A 127 16.60 -2.34 1.31
C TYR A 127 16.18 -3.80 1.56
N ILE A 128 14.92 -4.03 1.93
CA ILE A 128 14.45 -5.27 2.55
C ILE A 128 13.49 -5.99 1.61
N CYS A 129 13.91 -7.16 1.09
CA CYS A 129 13.16 -8.00 0.15
C CYS A 129 13.01 -9.45 0.66
N THR A 130 12.92 -9.63 1.95
CA THR A 130 12.74 -10.95 2.59
C THR A 130 11.31 -11.48 2.41
N ASP A 131 10.98 -12.61 3.03
CA ASP A 131 9.58 -12.97 3.28
C ASP A 131 8.92 -12.03 4.31
N TRP A 132 7.59 -12.05 4.37
CA TRP A 132 6.83 -11.12 5.23
C TRP A 132 7.17 -11.22 6.72
N SER A 133 7.57 -12.40 7.20
CA SER A 133 7.90 -12.61 8.61
C SER A 133 9.17 -11.88 9.06
N HIS A 134 10.06 -11.55 8.11
CA HIS A 134 11.33 -10.88 8.36
C HIS A 134 11.31 -9.38 8.04
N HIS A 135 10.28 -8.86 7.37
CA HIS A 135 10.18 -7.44 7.03
C HIS A 135 10.37 -6.54 8.25
N VAL A 136 9.54 -6.72 9.27
CA VAL A 136 9.55 -5.88 10.48
C VAL A 136 10.82 -6.06 11.32
N PRO A 137 11.27 -7.29 11.64
CA PRO A 137 12.52 -7.47 12.39
C PRO A 137 13.72 -6.80 11.76
N VAL A 138 13.87 -6.90 10.42
CA VAL A 138 14.98 -6.26 9.71
C VAL A 138 14.86 -4.74 9.69
N ALA A 139 13.65 -4.19 9.46
CA ALA A 139 13.42 -2.76 9.45
C ALA A 139 13.68 -2.10 10.83
N LEU A 140 13.22 -2.75 11.90
CA LEU A 140 13.52 -2.30 13.27
C LEU A 140 15.02 -2.32 13.54
N CYS A 141 15.70 -3.43 13.17
CA CYS A 141 17.15 -3.55 13.34
C CYS A 141 17.90 -2.46 12.55
N ALA A 142 17.50 -2.15 11.33
CA ALA A 142 18.08 -1.08 10.54
C ALA A 142 17.96 0.28 11.23
N MET A 143 16.75 0.66 11.62
CA MET A 143 16.50 1.95 12.26
C MET A 143 17.20 2.09 13.63
N GLU A 144 17.24 1.02 14.43
CA GLU A 144 17.95 0.98 15.72
C GLU A 144 19.46 1.19 15.56
N ASN A 145 20.04 0.74 14.42
CA ASN A 145 21.43 0.96 14.08
C ASN A 145 21.66 2.26 13.29
N GLY A 146 20.68 3.18 13.29
CA GLY A 146 20.81 4.50 12.69
C GLY A 146 20.71 4.51 11.16
N LYS A 147 20.18 3.48 10.52
CA LYS A 147 19.97 3.37 9.08
C LYS A 147 18.51 3.69 8.72
N HIS A 148 18.27 4.16 7.50
CA HIS A 148 16.93 4.20 6.95
C HIS A 148 16.49 2.78 6.55
N ALA A 149 15.17 2.52 6.52
CA ALA A 149 14.61 1.25 6.10
C ALA A 149 13.65 1.45 4.92
N ALA A 150 13.82 0.64 3.89
CA ALA A 150 12.90 0.53 2.76
C ALA A 150 12.44 -0.93 2.64
N VAL A 151 11.15 -1.18 2.76
CA VAL A 151 10.59 -2.51 2.98
C VAL A 151 9.66 -2.89 1.84
N GLU A 152 9.88 -4.07 1.24
CA GLU A 152 8.96 -4.64 0.24
C GLU A 152 7.54 -4.85 0.81
N VAL A 153 6.59 -4.93 -0.08
CA VAL A 153 5.16 -4.96 0.20
C VAL A 153 4.61 -6.36 0.51
N PRO A 154 3.64 -6.45 1.42
CA PRO A 154 3.31 -5.50 2.48
C PRO A 154 4.35 -5.51 3.59
N ALA A 155 4.63 -4.35 4.15
CA ALA A 155 5.71 -4.21 5.13
C ALA A 155 5.38 -4.82 6.50
N ALA A 156 4.10 -4.90 6.88
CA ALA A 156 3.65 -5.44 8.17
C ALA A 156 2.28 -6.10 8.06
N GLY A 157 2.03 -7.12 8.88
CA GLY A 157 0.78 -7.90 8.90
C GLY A 157 -0.04 -7.79 10.19
N THR A 158 0.46 -7.09 11.23
CA THR A 158 -0.21 -6.92 12.51
C THR A 158 -0.20 -5.45 12.96
N LEU A 159 -1.17 -5.05 13.79
CA LEU A 159 -1.17 -3.70 14.37
C LEU A 159 0.01 -3.48 15.32
N GLU A 160 0.48 -4.50 16.02
CA GLU A 160 1.64 -4.44 16.89
C GLU A 160 2.91 -4.09 16.10
N ASP A 161 3.15 -4.76 15.00
CA ASP A 161 4.28 -4.52 14.10
C ASP A 161 4.22 -3.11 13.49
N ILE A 162 3.04 -2.68 13.04
CA ILE A 162 2.82 -1.35 12.50
C ILE A 162 3.20 -0.28 13.54
N TRP A 163 2.71 -0.40 14.77
CA TRP A 163 3.06 0.52 15.84
C TRP A 163 4.54 0.45 16.24
N ALA A 164 5.17 -0.72 16.16
CA ALA A 164 6.60 -0.85 16.40
C ALA A 164 7.43 -0.07 15.36
N LEU A 165 7.06 -0.16 14.07
CA LEU A 165 7.72 0.60 13.00
C LEU A 165 7.55 2.11 13.20
N ILE A 166 6.32 2.58 13.48
CA ILE A 166 6.04 4.00 13.74
C ILE A 166 6.87 4.50 14.93
N ASN A 167 6.78 3.83 16.06
CA ASN A 167 7.47 4.26 17.29
C ASN A 167 8.99 4.27 17.10
N THR A 168 9.54 3.33 16.35
CA THR A 168 10.97 3.27 16.07
C THR A 168 11.40 4.37 15.13
N SER A 169 10.66 4.65 14.06
CA SER A 169 10.91 5.77 13.15
C SER A 169 10.83 7.12 13.88
N GLU A 170 9.78 7.34 14.68
CA GLU A 170 9.63 8.56 15.51
C GLU A 170 10.80 8.74 16.49
N ARG A 171 11.27 7.66 17.14
CA ARG A 171 12.35 7.69 18.12
C ARG A 171 13.72 7.88 17.49
N THR A 172 14.01 7.17 16.42
CA THR A 172 15.34 7.19 15.75
C THR A 172 15.50 8.31 14.74
N ARG A 173 14.39 8.94 14.36
CA ARG A 173 14.32 9.93 13.27
C ARG A 173 14.88 9.38 11.97
N LYS A 174 14.62 8.09 11.69
CA LYS A 174 14.97 7.42 10.46
C LYS A 174 13.74 7.17 9.61
N HIS A 175 13.87 7.34 8.30
CA HIS A 175 12.81 6.96 7.38
C HIS A 175 12.56 5.46 7.46
N CYS A 176 11.30 5.09 7.49
CA CYS A 176 10.82 3.74 7.25
C CYS A 176 9.73 3.83 6.20
N ILE A 177 10.02 3.37 5.00
CA ILE A 177 9.10 3.43 3.87
C ILE A 177 8.75 2.03 3.39
N MET A 178 7.59 1.91 2.79
CA MET A 178 7.22 0.72 2.03
C MET A 178 7.49 0.95 0.55
N LEU A 179 8.05 -0.05 -0.12
CA LEU A 179 8.40 -0.01 -1.53
C LEU A 179 7.15 -0.27 -2.41
N GLU A 180 6.17 0.63 -2.28
CA GLU A 180 4.91 0.54 -3.02
C GLU A 180 5.08 1.14 -4.42
N ASN A 181 5.54 0.31 -5.34
CA ASN A 181 5.87 0.68 -6.70
C ASN A 181 4.66 1.18 -7.51
N CYS A 182 3.44 0.73 -7.18
CA CYS A 182 2.23 1.12 -7.91
C CYS A 182 1.91 2.62 -7.79
N CYS A 183 2.41 3.28 -6.74
CA CYS A 183 2.35 4.74 -6.61
C CYS A 183 3.19 5.47 -7.67
N TYR A 184 4.10 4.77 -8.34
CA TYR A 184 5.00 5.31 -9.36
C TYR A 184 4.68 4.84 -10.79
N ASP A 185 3.57 4.15 -10.97
CA ASP A 185 3.08 3.82 -12.31
C ASP A 185 2.65 5.09 -13.05
N PHE A 186 2.93 5.15 -14.33
CA PHE A 186 2.73 6.35 -15.15
C PHE A 186 1.28 6.85 -15.13
N PHE A 187 0.30 5.96 -15.21
CA PHE A 187 -1.11 6.34 -15.19
C PHE A 187 -1.51 6.88 -13.82
N GLU A 188 -1.10 6.23 -12.74
CA GLU A 188 -1.39 6.64 -11.36
C GLU A 188 -0.76 8.01 -11.04
N LEU A 189 0.51 8.22 -11.43
CA LEU A 189 1.17 9.52 -11.27
C LEU A 189 0.49 10.64 -12.08
N SER A 190 0.16 10.37 -13.34
CA SER A 190 -0.50 11.37 -14.19
C SER A 190 -1.92 11.68 -13.71
N THR A 191 -2.64 10.66 -13.22
CA THR A 191 -3.96 10.86 -12.61
C THR A 191 -3.86 11.68 -11.33
N LEU A 192 -2.86 11.42 -10.48
CA LEU A 192 -2.63 12.21 -9.28
C LEU A 192 -2.36 13.69 -9.63
N ALA A 193 -1.51 13.97 -10.62
CA ALA A 193 -1.26 15.34 -11.08
C ALA A 193 -2.55 16.00 -11.61
N MET A 194 -3.34 15.28 -12.39
CA MET A 194 -4.63 15.74 -12.91
C MET A 194 -5.61 16.08 -11.77
N VAL A 195 -5.70 15.23 -10.74
CA VAL A 195 -6.56 15.46 -9.56
C VAL A 195 -6.08 16.67 -8.77
N GLN A 196 -4.77 16.80 -8.55
CA GLN A 196 -4.19 17.96 -7.87
C GLN A 196 -4.43 19.27 -8.62
N ALA A 197 -4.50 19.24 -9.94
CA ALA A 197 -4.90 20.37 -10.76
C ALA A 197 -6.40 20.69 -10.69
N GLY A 198 -7.20 19.88 -9.96
CA GLY A 198 -8.63 20.09 -9.77
C GLY A 198 -9.50 19.63 -10.94
N ALA A 199 -8.96 18.90 -11.90
CA ALA A 199 -9.66 18.57 -13.15
C ALA A 199 -10.92 17.68 -12.97
N ILE A 200 -10.97 16.88 -11.88
CA ILE A 200 -12.15 16.04 -11.57
C ILE A 200 -12.99 16.58 -10.39
N GLY A 201 -12.70 17.81 -9.95
CA GLY A 201 -13.30 18.35 -8.74
C GLY A 201 -12.80 17.66 -7.46
N GLU A 202 -13.64 17.58 -6.42
CA GLU A 202 -13.30 16.89 -5.17
C GLU A 202 -13.38 15.36 -5.36
N PRO A 203 -12.31 14.59 -5.12
CA PRO A 203 -12.38 13.13 -5.09
C PRO A 203 -13.31 12.65 -3.98
N ILE A 204 -14.31 11.81 -4.31
CA ILE A 204 -15.33 11.35 -3.37
C ILE A 204 -15.33 9.84 -3.13
N HIS A 205 -14.83 9.08 -4.12
CA HIS A 205 -14.74 7.63 -4.05
C HIS A 205 -13.53 7.14 -4.82
N GLY A 206 -12.87 6.11 -4.28
CA GLY A 206 -11.76 5.44 -4.94
C GLY A 206 -11.91 3.92 -4.85
N GLU A 207 -11.42 3.23 -5.88
CA GLU A 207 -11.39 1.77 -5.91
C GLU A 207 -9.98 1.28 -6.26
N GLY A 208 -9.49 0.35 -5.45
CA GLY A 208 -8.20 -0.30 -5.66
C GLY A 208 -8.29 -1.80 -5.43
N SER A 209 -7.37 -2.57 -6.02
CA SER A 209 -7.35 -4.00 -5.81
C SER A 209 -5.98 -4.63 -6.03
N TYR A 210 -5.84 -5.86 -5.57
CA TYR A 210 -4.82 -6.78 -6.05
C TYR A 210 -5.49 -8.06 -6.51
N GLN A 211 -5.84 -8.07 -7.81
CA GLN A 211 -6.41 -9.22 -8.50
C GLN A 211 -5.29 -9.81 -9.38
N HIS A 212 -4.70 -10.89 -8.92
CA HIS A 212 -3.54 -11.49 -9.58
C HIS A 212 -3.56 -13.01 -9.40
N ASN A 213 -3.94 -13.75 -10.42
CA ASN A 213 -3.85 -15.20 -10.37
C ASN A 213 -2.39 -15.62 -10.10
N LEU A 214 -2.12 -16.16 -8.91
CA LEU A 214 -0.77 -16.62 -8.52
C LEU A 214 -0.53 -18.11 -8.80
N ASP A 215 -1.44 -18.82 -9.45
CA ASP A 215 -1.29 -20.23 -9.81
C ASP A 215 0.08 -20.59 -10.42
N PRO A 216 0.63 -19.80 -11.35
CA PRO A 216 1.95 -20.09 -11.92
C PRO A 216 3.12 -19.81 -10.98
N PHE A 217 2.90 -19.05 -9.89
CA PHE A 217 3.98 -18.48 -9.07
C PHE A 217 4.08 -19.09 -7.67
N TRP A 218 3.13 -19.90 -7.18
CA TRP A 218 3.15 -20.39 -5.81
C TRP A 218 4.44 -21.15 -5.45
N THR A 219 5.02 -21.88 -6.40
CA THR A 219 6.26 -22.67 -6.21
C THR A 219 7.54 -21.88 -6.42
N GLU A 220 7.43 -20.65 -6.93
CA GLU A 220 8.59 -19.76 -7.11
C GLU A 220 9.03 -19.09 -5.79
N TYR A 221 8.11 -18.99 -4.83
CA TYR A 221 8.42 -18.45 -3.51
C TYR A 221 9.20 -19.46 -2.68
N TRP A 222 10.33 -19.04 -2.12
CA TRP A 222 11.15 -19.86 -1.25
C TRP A 222 10.31 -20.57 -0.18
N ASP A 223 10.44 -21.91 -0.08
CA ASP A 223 9.68 -22.75 0.85
C ASP A 223 8.14 -22.49 0.80
N ASN A 224 7.62 -22.04 -0.32
CA ASN A 224 6.20 -21.71 -0.53
C ASN A 224 5.62 -20.76 0.55
N TRP A 225 6.44 -19.87 1.11
CA TRP A 225 6.06 -19.04 2.25
C TRP A 225 4.78 -18.26 2.00
N ARG A 226 4.59 -17.73 0.79
CA ARG A 226 3.41 -16.92 0.48
C ARG A 226 2.12 -17.74 0.49
N LEU A 227 2.15 -18.98 0.01
CA LEU A 227 0.99 -19.88 0.13
C LEU A 227 0.70 -20.21 1.58
N LYS A 228 1.74 -20.49 2.38
CA LYS A 228 1.61 -20.77 3.82
C LYS A 228 0.96 -19.59 4.57
N GLU A 229 1.27 -18.36 4.18
CA GLU A 229 0.61 -17.17 4.74
C GLU A 229 -0.89 -17.11 4.38
N ASN A 230 -1.27 -17.46 3.15
CA ASN A 230 -2.67 -17.56 2.74
C ASN A 230 -3.40 -18.73 3.43
N GLN A 231 -2.70 -19.83 3.72
CA GLN A 231 -3.29 -20.94 4.50
C GLN A 231 -3.63 -20.56 5.94
N LYS A 232 -2.83 -19.69 6.57
CA LYS A 232 -2.95 -19.34 7.99
C LYS A 232 -3.82 -18.11 8.25
N ASN A 233 -3.87 -17.19 7.32
CA ASN A 233 -4.40 -15.85 7.54
C ASN A 233 -5.63 -15.58 6.68
N ARG A 234 -6.68 -15.04 7.30
CA ARG A 234 -7.89 -14.55 6.65
C ARG A 234 -7.84 -13.05 6.43
N GLY A 235 -8.58 -12.54 5.48
CA GLY A 235 -8.68 -11.12 5.17
C GLY A 235 -7.92 -10.70 3.92
N ASP A 236 -7.75 -9.40 3.72
CA ASP A 236 -6.96 -8.86 2.63
C ASP A 236 -5.47 -8.92 3.00
N LEU A 237 -4.74 -9.85 2.40
CA LEU A 237 -3.32 -10.07 2.71
C LEU A 237 -2.38 -9.20 1.87
N TYR A 238 -2.90 -8.47 0.87
CA TYR A 238 -2.09 -7.67 -0.03
C TYR A 238 -2.79 -6.39 -0.51
N PRO A 239 -3.23 -5.51 0.39
CA PRO A 239 -4.06 -4.35 0.05
C PRO A 239 -3.28 -3.22 -0.66
N THR A 240 -1.97 -3.17 -0.50
CA THR A 240 -1.16 -1.97 -0.68
C THR A 240 -1.10 -1.48 -2.13
N HIS A 241 -1.01 -2.40 -3.10
CA HIS A 241 -0.95 -2.06 -4.53
C HIS A 241 -2.20 -1.34 -5.05
N GLY A 242 -3.37 -1.73 -4.54
CA GLY A 242 -4.61 -1.04 -4.87
C GLY A 242 -4.81 0.22 -4.04
N LEU A 243 -4.52 0.13 -2.74
CA LEU A 243 -4.84 1.18 -1.78
C LEU A 243 -3.87 2.37 -1.83
N GLY A 244 -2.57 2.12 -2.00
CA GLY A 244 -1.54 3.17 -1.94
C GLY A 244 -1.81 4.33 -2.89
N PRO A 245 -1.93 4.11 -4.21
CA PRO A 245 -2.23 5.17 -5.16
C PRO A 245 -3.56 5.89 -4.89
N VAL A 246 -4.58 5.15 -4.43
CA VAL A 246 -5.89 5.73 -4.05
C VAL A 246 -5.75 6.63 -2.82
N CYS A 247 -5.01 6.21 -1.79
CA CYS A 247 -4.75 7.01 -0.60
C CYS A 247 -4.03 8.33 -0.92
N GLN A 248 -3.09 8.31 -1.87
CA GLN A 248 -2.41 9.53 -2.31
C GLN A 248 -3.40 10.53 -2.94
N VAL A 249 -4.29 10.06 -3.81
CA VAL A 249 -5.34 10.90 -4.42
C VAL A 249 -6.34 11.41 -3.38
N MET A 250 -6.68 10.59 -2.39
CA MET A 250 -7.64 10.94 -1.33
C MET A 250 -7.04 11.81 -0.23
N ASN A 251 -5.74 12.09 -0.28
CA ASN A 251 -4.98 12.86 0.71
C ASN A 251 -5.02 12.24 2.12
N ILE A 252 -4.94 10.91 2.22
CA ILE A 252 -4.90 10.22 3.50
C ILE A 252 -3.63 10.63 4.25
N HIS A 253 -3.75 10.92 5.56
CA HIS A 253 -2.86 11.63 6.49
C HIS A 253 -2.21 12.94 5.96
N ARG A 254 -2.77 13.46 4.87
CA ARG A 254 -2.41 14.78 4.29
C ARG A 254 -3.64 15.65 4.10
N GLY A 255 -4.53 15.64 5.09
CA GLY A 255 -5.78 16.39 5.14
C GLY A 255 -7.05 15.55 5.31
N ASP A 256 -6.96 14.22 5.19
CA ASP A 256 -8.03 13.27 5.51
C ASP A 256 -7.41 12.02 6.17
N ARG A 257 -8.21 11.10 6.69
CA ARG A 257 -7.76 9.82 7.25
C ARG A 257 -8.84 8.75 7.08
N MET A 258 -8.44 7.50 7.05
CA MET A 258 -9.38 6.40 7.14
C MET A 258 -10.01 6.37 8.55
N LYS A 259 -11.32 6.17 8.63
CA LYS A 259 -12.07 6.23 9.90
C LYS A 259 -12.62 4.89 10.34
N THR A 260 -13.29 4.21 9.42
CA THR A 260 -13.90 2.90 9.68
C THR A 260 -13.84 2.06 8.43
N LEU A 261 -13.74 0.75 8.59
CA LEU A 261 -13.87 -0.21 7.51
C LEU A 261 -14.84 -1.34 7.87
N VAL A 262 -15.31 -2.02 6.83
CA VAL A 262 -16.02 -3.29 6.92
C VAL A 262 -15.50 -4.21 5.84
N ALA A 263 -15.26 -5.48 6.16
CA ALA A 263 -14.80 -6.48 5.21
C ALA A 263 -15.80 -7.62 5.05
N MET A 264 -15.81 -8.20 3.85
CA MET A 264 -16.56 -9.39 3.50
C MET A 264 -15.69 -10.26 2.60
N ASP A 265 -15.73 -11.57 2.78
CA ASP A 265 -14.97 -12.51 1.98
C ASP A 265 -15.81 -13.70 1.52
N THR A 266 -15.30 -14.44 0.55
CA THR A 266 -15.81 -15.74 0.18
C THR A 266 -15.19 -16.85 1.03
N GLU A 267 -15.78 -18.04 1.00
CA GLU A 267 -15.07 -19.25 1.44
C GLU A 267 -13.86 -19.53 0.51
N PRO A 268 -12.86 -20.29 0.98
CA PRO A 268 -11.66 -20.64 0.23
C PRO A 268 -11.92 -21.79 -0.77
N PHE A 269 -12.77 -21.58 -1.76
CA PHE A 269 -13.15 -22.61 -2.74
C PHE A 269 -11.96 -23.15 -3.56
N ASN A 270 -10.97 -22.32 -3.84
CA ASN A 270 -9.77 -22.68 -4.59
C ASN A 270 -8.57 -23.02 -3.69
N GLY A 271 -8.54 -22.53 -2.44
CA GLY A 271 -7.44 -22.76 -1.51
C GLY A 271 -7.20 -24.26 -1.24
N ALA A 272 -8.26 -25.02 -0.96
CA ALA A 272 -8.17 -26.47 -0.76
C ALA A 272 -7.65 -27.20 -2.01
N LYS A 273 -8.12 -26.81 -3.20
CA LYS A 273 -7.66 -27.38 -4.49
C LYS A 273 -6.20 -27.06 -4.76
N MET A 274 -5.75 -25.86 -4.41
CA MET A 274 -4.35 -25.46 -4.56
C MET A 274 -3.46 -26.28 -3.63
N SER A 275 -3.87 -26.49 -2.40
CA SER A 275 -3.17 -27.37 -1.44
C SER A 275 -3.07 -28.80 -1.96
N GLU A 276 -4.15 -29.36 -2.52
CA GLU A 276 -4.15 -30.68 -3.14
C GLU A 276 -3.18 -30.74 -4.33
N LYS A 277 -3.17 -29.73 -5.20
CA LYS A 277 -2.29 -29.65 -6.36
C LYS A 277 -0.79 -29.61 -5.98
N LEU A 278 -0.45 -28.89 -4.92
CA LEU A 278 0.95 -28.68 -4.50
C LEU A 278 1.48 -29.73 -3.53
N TYR A 279 0.63 -30.27 -2.65
CA TYR A 279 1.00 -31.16 -1.56
C TYR A 279 0.37 -32.56 -1.64
N GLY A 280 -0.49 -32.79 -2.62
CA GLY A 280 -1.19 -34.07 -2.82
C GLY A 280 -2.37 -34.32 -1.87
N THR A 281 -2.71 -33.36 -1.01
CA THR A 281 -3.85 -33.43 -0.10
C THR A 281 -4.55 -32.08 -0.03
N PRO A 282 -5.91 -32.07 -0.07
CA PRO A 282 -6.65 -30.82 0.15
C PRO A 282 -6.43 -30.32 1.58
N ASP A 283 -6.40 -29.00 1.75
CA ASP A 283 -6.36 -28.35 3.06
C ASP A 283 -7.74 -27.73 3.34
N GLU A 284 -8.53 -28.39 4.15
CA GLU A 284 -9.87 -27.92 4.55
C GLU A 284 -9.81 -26.77 5.56
N THR A 285 -8.63 -26.47 6.10
CA THR A 285 -8.40 -25.38 7.08
C THR A 285 -7.84 -24.11 6.46
N PHE A 286 -7.77 -24.03 5.11
CA PHE A 286 -7.29 -22.86 4.40
C PHE A 286 -8.07 -21.61 4.82
N ALA A 287 -7.36 -20.56 5.28
CA ALA A 287 -7.99 -19.44 5.96
C ALA A 287 -8.40 -18.29 5.01
N ALA A 288 -7.56 -18.00 4.00
CA ALA A 288 -7.85 -16.91 3.07
C ALA A 288 -9.00 -17.26 2.14
N GLY A 289 -10.05 -16.44 2.13
CA GLY A 289 -11.09 -16.52 1.10
C GLY A 289 -10.52 -16.25 -0.30
N ASP A 290 -11.16 -16.77 -1.34
CA ASP A 290 -10.71 -16.53 -2.71
C ASP A 290 -10.81 -15.04 -3.09
N GLN A 291 -11.86 -14.36 -2.60
CA GLN A 291 -12.10 -12.94 -2.78
C GLN A 291 -12.35 -12.28 -1.42
N THR A 292 -11.67 -11.18 -1.14
CA THR A 292 -11.98 -10.28 -0.02
C THR A 292 -12.29 -8.89 -0.55
N SER A 293 -13.37 -8.27 -0.06
CA SER A 293 -13.77 -6.90 -0.39
C SER A 293 -13.87 -6.10 0.90
N THR A 294 -13.17 -4.98 0.96
CA THR A 294 -13.12 -4.09 2.12
C THR A 294 -13.59 -2.70 1.72
N LEU A 295 -14.65 -2.21 2.36
CA LEU A 295 -15.17 -0.85 2.16
C LEU A 295 -14.74 0.03 3.34
N ILE A 296 -14.12 1.14 3.02
CA ILE A 296 -13.53 2.08 3.97
C ILE A 296 -14.28 3.43 3.87
N ARG A 297 -14.53 4.07 5.01
CA ARG A 297 -15.00 5.45 5.09
C ARG A 297 -13.95 6.34 5.73
N THR A 298 -13.71 7.51 5.12
CA THR A 298 -12.77 8.51 5.65
C THR A 298 -13.42 9.46 6.65
N GLU A 299 -12.62 10.23 7.36
CA GLU A 299 -13.09 11.24 8.32
C GLU A 299 -13.91 12.33 7.61
N LYS A 300 -13.48 12.75 6.41
CA LYS A 300 -14.20 13.75 5.60
C LYS A 300 -15.37 13.17 4.80
N GLY A 301 -15.68 11.87 4.97
CA GLY A 301 -16.88 11.24 4.42
C GLY A 301 -16.73 10.66 3.02
N LYS A 302 -15.51 10.58 2.50
CA LYS A 302 -15.18 9.85 1.27
C LYS A 302 -15.23 8.34 1.51
N THR A 303 -15.24 7.55 0.43
CA THR A 303 -15.22 6.09 0.52
C THR A 303 -14.14 5.50 -0.36
N ILE A 304 -13.59 4.36 0.08
CA ILE A 304 -12.60 3.58 -0.68
C ILE A 304 -13.04 2.12 -0.66
N LEU A 305 -13.05 1.47 -1.83
CA LEU A 305 -13.20 0.02 -1.96
C LEU A 305 -11.83 -0.59 -2.24
N VAL A 306 -11.46 -1.62 -1.48
CA VAL A 306 -10.25 -2.41 -1.72
C VAL A 306 -10.61 -3.87 -1.90
N GLU A 307 -10.08 -4.53 -2.92
CA GLU A 307 -10.32 -5.94 -3.21
C GLU A 307 -9.02 -6.74 -3.33
N HIS A 308 -9.07 -7.97 -2.83
CA HIS A 308 -7.96 -8.92 -2.93
C HIS A 308 -8.45 -10.26 -3.49
N ASP A 309 -7.78 -10.75 -4.54
CA ASP A 309 -8.03 -12.05 -5.15
C ASP A 309 -6.74 -12.57 -5.80
N VAL A 310 -6.18 -13.64 -5.24
CA VAL A 310 -4.96 -14.30 -5.76
C VAL A 310 -5.20 -15.75 -6.15
N MET A 311 -6.44 -16.24 -6.03
CA MET A 311 -6.81 -17.65 -6.17
C MET A 311 -7.67 -17.94 -7.39
N THR A 312 -8.18 -16.91 -8.09
CA THR A 312 -9.08 -17.12 -9.23
C THR A 312 -8.40 -16.74 -10.56
N PRO A 313 -8.88 -17.25 -11.69
CA PRO A 313 -8.32 -16.96 -13.01
C PRO A 313 -8.75 -15.58 -13.55
N ARG A 314 -8.96 -14.60 -12.67
CA ARG A 314 -9.23 -13.22 -13.08
C ARG A 314 -8.00 -12.61 -13.77
N PRO A 315 -8.19 -11.82 -14.84
CA PRO A 315 -7.10 -11.02 -15.41
C PRO A 315 -6.51 -10.11 -14.35
N TYR A 316 -5.21 -9.87 -14.45
CA TYR A 316 -4.52 -8.92 -13.57
C TYR A 316 -5.21 -7.56 -13.57
N SER A 317 -5.50 -7.03 -12.37
CA SER A 317 -6.09 -5.71 -12.20
C SER A 317 -5.76 -5.14 -10.82
N ARG A 318 -5.41 -3.86 -10.79
CA ARG A 318 -5.38 -3.07 -9.56
C ARG A 318 -6.64 -2.21 -9.41
N MET A 319 -7.63 -2.40 -10.28
CA MET A 319 -8.80 -1.54 -10.47
C MET A 319 -8.39 -0.08 -10.75
N TYR A 320 -7.93 0.63 -9.77
CA TYR A 320 -7.55 2.03 -9.79
C TYR A 320 -8.58 2.89 -10.49
N GLN A 321 -9.65 3.18 -9.76
CA GLN A 321 -10.73 4.05 -10.20
C GLN A 321 -10.87 5.19 -9.21
N ILE A 322 -10.97 6.40 -9.73
CA ILE A 322 -11.15 7.63 -8.95
C ILE A 322 -12.40 8.34 -9.46
N VAL A 323 -13.34 8.57 -8.57
CA VAL A 323 -14.57 9.31 -8.83
C VAL A 323 -14.50 10.66 -8.13
N GLY A 324 -14.57 11.73 -8.88
CA GLY A 324 -14.68 13.10 -8.37
C GLY A 324 -16.06 13.69 -8.61
N THR A 325 -16.27 14.91 -8.12
CA THR A 325 -17.53 15.64 -8.34
C THR A 325 -17.74 16.01 -9.80
N ASP A 326 -16.66 16.19 -10.56
CA ASP A 326 -16.70 16.72 -11.94
C ASP A 326 -15.99 15.83 -12.94
N GLY A 327 -15.48 14.66 -12.51
CA GLY A 327 -14.82 13.74 -13.42
C GLY A 327 -14.54 12.37 -12.81
N TYR A 328 -14.00 11.49 -13.66
CA TYR A 328 -13.71 10.10 -13.36
C TYR A 328 -12.45 9.65 -14.10
N ALA A 329 -11.64 8.86 -13.45
CA ALA A 329 -10.50 8.19 -14.04
C ALA A 329 -10.51 6.70 -13.67
N ALA A 330 -10.23 5.83 -14.64
CA ALA A 330 -10.03 4.39 -14.41
C ALA A 330 -8.91 3.87 -15.28
N LYS A 331 -8.11 2.94 -14.75
CA LYS A 331 -7.02 2.28 -15.47
C LYS A 331 -7.43 0.96 -16.11
N TYR A 332 -8.14 0.13 -15.37
CA TYR A 332 -8.46 -1.24 -15.75
C TYR A 332 -9.93 -1.41 -16.09
N PRO A 333 -10.31 -2.33 -17.02
CA PRO A 333 -9.40 -3.11 -17.88
C PRO A 333 -8.77 -2.31 -19.03
N VAL A 334 -9.26 -1.13 -19.32
CA VAL A 334 -8.74 -0.18 -20.33
C VAL A 334 -8.81 1.23 -19.75
N PRO A 335 -7.77 2.05 -19.94
CA PRO A 335 -7.78 3.42 -19.45
C PRO A 335 -8.93 4.26 -19.99
N ILE A 336 -9.62 4.95 -19.09
CA ILE A 336 -10.75 5.85 -19.38
C ILE A 336 -10.64 7.09 -18.50
N LEU A 337 -10.89 8.26 -19.10
CA LEU A 337 -11.17 9.50 -18.40
C LEU A 337 -12.53 10.03 -18.81
N CYS A 338 -13.30 10.56 -17.85
CA CYS A 338 -14.57 11.23 -18.11
C CYS A 338 -14.59 12.56 -17.38
N PHE A 339 -15.14 13.59 -18.01
CA PHE A 339 -15.32 14.92 -17.42
C PHE A 339 -16.75 15.39 -17.60
N ARG A 340 -17.26 16.15 -16.64
CA ARG A 340 -18.57 16.80 -16.68
C ARG A 340 -18.49 18.05 -17.57
N GLU A 341 -18.42 17.81 -18.88
CA GLU A 341 -18.52 18.86 -19.89
C GLU A 341 -19.83 18.66 -20.64
N PHE A 342 -20.72 19.63 -20.60
CA PHE A 342 -21.96 19.60 -21.37
C PHE A 342 -21.70 20.25 -22.74
N ASP A 343 -21.91 19.49 -23.81
CA ASP A 343 -22.10 20.10 -25.11
C ASP A 343 -23.59 20.40 -25.26
N GLU A 344 -23.94 21.68 -25.30
CA GLU A 344 -25.33 22.14 -25.44
C GLU A 344 -25.99 21.66 -26.76
N ASN A 345 -25.18 21.10 -27.68
CA ASN A 345 -25.63 20.62 -29.00
C ASN A 345 -25.76 19.10 -29.08
N GLU A 346 -25.39 18.34 -28.06
CA GLU A 346 -25.55 16.88 -28.06
C GLU A 346 -26.93 16.46 -27.54
N GLU A 347 -27.62 15.58 -28.31
CA GLU A 347 -28.84 14.94 -27.83
C GLU A 347 -28.55 14.02 -26.66
N VAL A 348 -28.99 14.40 -25.47
CA VAL A 348 -28.83 13.61 -24.26
C VAL A 348 -29.74 12.39 -24.30
N ASN A 349 -29.16 11.21 -24.42
CA ASN A 349 -29.87 9.95 -24.24
C ASN A 349 -29.58 9.37 -22.87
N ALA A 350 -30.61 9.25 -22.03
CA ALA A 350 -30.51 8.74 -20.65
C ALA A 350 -29.89 7.33 -20.49
N HIS A 351 -29.75 6.57 -21.57
CA HIS A 351 -29.19 5.22 -21.58
C HIS A 351 -27.81 5.12 -22.26
N THR A 352 -27.30 6.20 -22.80
CA THR A 352 -25.94 6.30 -23.33
C THR A 352 -25.19 7.36 -22.55
N VAL A 353 -23.88 7.19 -22.42
CA VAL A 353 -22.96 8.21 -21.87
C VAL A 353 -23.09 9.45 -22.77
N GLY A 354 -23.94 10.39 -22.41
CA GLY A 354 -24.36 11.47 -23.29
C GLY A 354 -24.15 12.87 -22.75
N THR A 355 -23.67 12.99 -21.51
CA THR A 355 -23.42 14.29 -20.88
C THR A 355 -21.98 14.46 -20.42
N GLU A 356 -21.15 13.44 -20.56
CA GLU A 356 -19.76 13.46 -20.17
C GLU A 356 -18.87 13.36 -21.40
N LYS A 357 -17.81 14.15 -21.41
CA LYS A 357 -16.74 13.98 -22.37
C LYS A 357 -15.86 12.80 -21.97
N VAL A 358 -15.85 11.76 -22.80
CA VAL A 358 -15.16 10.50 -22.54
C VAL A 358 -13.92 10.37 -23.41
N TYR A 359 -12.78 10.18 -22.79
CA TYR A 359 -11.49 9.91 -23.44
C TYR A 359 -11.17 8.43 -23.32
N ARG A 360 -10.74 7.80 -24.42
CA ARG A 360 -10.38 6.37 -24.52
C ARG A 360 -9.15 6.21 -25.38
N ASN A 361 -8.41 5.11 -25.17
CA ASN A 361 -7.25 4.77 -25.97
C ASN A 361 -6.20 5.90 -25.99
N ALA A 362 -5.66 6.26 -27.14
CA ALA A 362 -4.64 7.29 -27.27
C ALA A 362 -5.08 8.68 -26.74
N ALA A 363 -6.37 9.00 -26.78
CA ALA A 363 -6.89 10.25 -26.26
C ALA A 363 -6.75 10.38 -24.74
N VAL A 364 -6.60 9.27 -24.01
CA VAL A 364 -6.29 9.29 -22.58
C VAL A 364 -4.90 9.84 -22.35
N ASP A 365 -3.90 9.34 -23.07
CA ASP A 365 -2.50 9.80 -22.93
C ASP A 365 -2.36 11.26 -23.33
N GLU A 366 -3.04 11.69 -24.41
CA GLU A 366 -3.09 13.09 -24.85
C GLU A 366 -3.70 13.99 -23.76
N LYS A 367 -4.80 13.53 -23.14
CA LYS A 367 -5.46 14.30 -22.06
C LYS A 367 -4.61 14.36 -20.79
N LEU A 368 -3.98 13.27 -20.40
CA LEU A 368 -3.09 13.23 -19.23
C LEU A 368 -1.84 14.09 -19.43
N ALA A 369 -1.36 14.24 -20.65
CA ALA A 369 -0.21 15.09 -20.97
C ALA A 369 -0.47 16.60 -20.70
N GLU A 370 -1.73 17.02 -20.57
CA GLU A 370 -2.08 18.38 -20.12
C GLU A 370 -1.72 18.63 -18.65
N TYR A 371 -1.49 17.56 -17.87
CA TYR A 371 -1.16 17.59 -16.43
C TYR A 371 0.24 16.97 -16.20
N PRO A 372 1.32 17.69 -16.51
CA PRO A 372 2.67 17.14 -16.44
C PRO A 372 3.02 16.73 -15.01
N VAL A 373 3.66 15.59 -14.89
CA VAL A 373 4.25 15.09 -13.64
C VAL A 373 5.71 15.53 -13.62
N PRO A 374 6.11 16.44 -12.74
CA PRO A 374 7.45 17.05 -12.80
C PRO A 374 8.62 16.06 -12.70
N ILE A 375 8.43 14.97 -11.95
CA ILE A 375 9.45 13.92 -11.82
C ILE A 375 9.61 13.05 -13.07
N LEU A 376 8.64 13.05 -13.98
CA LEU A 376 8.65 12.21 -15.20
C LEU A 376 9.26 12.98 -16.38
N THR A 377 10.56 13.25 -16.31
CA THR A 377 11.26 13.79 -17.49
C THR A 377 11.32 12.73 -18.61
N PRO A 378 11.37 13.13 -19.89
CA PRO A 378 11.49 12.19 -21.01
C PRO A 378 12.67 11.22 -20.85
N GLU A 379 13.79 11.69 -20.32
CA GLU A 379 15.00 10.91 -20.09
C GLU A 379 14.78 9.87 -18.99
N LEU A 380 14.16 10.26 -17.88
CA LEU A 380 13.83 9.33 -16.78
C LEU A 380 12.84 8.27 -17.24
N VAL A 381 11.81 8.66 -17.99
CA VAL A 381 10.81 7.72 -18.54
C VAL A 381 11.45 6.72 -19.50
N ALA A 382 12.33 7.18 -20.40
CA ALA A 382 13.03 6.31 -21.32
C ALA A 382 13.91 5.30 -20.57
N LEU A 383 14.71 5.76 -19.62
CA LEU A 383 15.57 4.91 -18.80
C LEU A 383 14.76 3.93 -17.93
N ALA A 384 13.68 4.39 -17.33
CA ALA A 384 12.80 3.52 -16.52
C ALA A 384 12.22 2.36 -17.34
N LYS A 385 11.81 2.62 -18.58
CA LYS A 385 11.32 1.58 -19.50
C LYS A 385 12.42 0.63 -19.98
N GLU A 386 13.65 1.12 -20.12
CA GLU A 386 14.82 0.32 -20.50
C GLU A 386 15.25 -0.60 -19.34
N VAL A 387 15.42 -0.05 -18.13
CA VAL A 387 15.82 -0.80 -16.92
C VAL A 387 14.74 -1.78 -16.51
N GLY A 388 13.46 -1.41 -16.66
CA GLY A 388 12.33 -2.27 -16.38
C GLY A 388 11.94 -2.29 -14.90
N GLY A 389 11.44 -3.46 -14.46
CA GLY A 389 10.73 -3.60 -13.18
C GLY A 389 9.30 -3.08 -13.30
N HIS A 390 8.36 -4.01 -13.56
CA HIS A 390 6.92 -3.72 -13.74
C HIS A 390 6.64 -2.54 -14.71
N GLY A 391 7.33 -2.54 -15.86
CA GLY A 391 7.16 -1.48 -16.87
C GLY A 391 7.86 -0.17 -16.55
N GLY A 392 8.74 -0.14 -15.55
CA GLY A 392 9.56 1.02 -15.16
C GLY A 392 9.17 1.67 -13.83
N MET A 393 8.02 1.32 -13.25
CA MET A 393 7.58 1.93 -11.99
C MET A 393 8.52 1.60 -10.81
N ASP A 394 9.11 0.41 -10.78
CA ASP A 394 10.10 0.04 -9.75
C ASP A 394 11.34 0.94 -9.83
N TYR A 395 11.81 1.23 -11.04
CA TYR A 395 12.95 2.12 -11.23
C TYR A 395 12.66 3.55 -10.79
N ILE A 396 11.48 4.08 -11.14
CA ILE A 396 11.08 5.43 -10.73
C ILE A 396 11.00 5.53 -9.20
N MET A 397 10.45 4.52 -8.54
CA MET A 397 10.39 4.44 -7.07
C MET A 397 11.80 4.49 -6.45
N ASP A 398 12.72 3.64 -6.92
CA ASP A 398 14.09 3.59 -6.42
C ASP A 398 14.84 4.91 -6.68
N TYR A 399 14.68 5.47 -7.89
CA TYR A 399 15.24 6.77 -8.25
C TYR A 399 14.76 7.88 -7.32
N ARG A 400 13.45 7.96 -7.05
CA ARG A 400 12.85 8.98 -6.18
C ARG A 400 13.35 8.85 -4.75
N MET A 401 13.38 7.64 -4.21
CA MET A 401 13.89 7.38 -2.86
C MET A 401 15.34 7.88 -2.71
N VAL A 402 16.22 7.48 -3.61
CA VAL A 402 17.62 7.90 -3.60
C VAL A 402 17.76 9.41 -3.83
N TYR A 403 16.98 9.98 -4.75
CA TYR A 403 16.97 11.41 -5.02
C TYR A 403 16.59 12.21 -3.76
N CYS A 404 15.54 11.84 -3.05
CA CYS A 404 15.10 12.52 -1.84
C CYS A 404 16.16 12.44 -0.73
N LEU A 405 16.76 11.28 -0.50
CA LEU A 405 17.83 11.10 0.50
C LEU A 405 19.08 11.93 0.15
N ARG A 406 19.43 12.03 -1.12
CA ARG A 406 20.58 12.82 -1.57
C ARG A 406 20.36 14.34 -1.42
N ASN A 407 19.13 14.79 -1.52
CA ASN A 407 18.79 16.20 -1.47
C ASN A 407 18.22 16.66 -0.12
N GLY A 408 18.15 15.77 0.89
CA GLY A 408 17.59 16.09 2.19
C GLY A 408 16.10 16.46 2.12
N LEU A 409 15.38 15.87 1.18
CA LEU A 409 13.95 16.09 0.99
C LEU A 409 13.13 15.07 1.78
N PRO A 410 11.87 15.37 2.11
CA PRO A 410 10.96 14.34 2.59
C PRO A 410 10.83 13.25 1.52
N LEU A 411 10.67 12.00 1.94
CA LEU A 411 10.34 10.94 1.00
C LEU A 411 8.88 11.06 0.54
N ASP A 412 8.59 10.57 -0.66
CA ASP A 412 7.24 10.60 -1.23
C ASP A 412 6.24 9.75 -0.44
N MET A 413 6.75 8.75 0.28
CA MET A 413 6.00 7.90 1.20
C MET A 413 6.72 7.89 2.56
N ASP A 414 5.97 7.81 3.64
CA ASP A 414 6.51 7.75 5.00
C ASP A 414 5.98 6.54 5.77
N VAL A 415 6.34 6.43 7.05
CA VAL A 415 5.90 5.32 7.89
C VAL A 415 4.39 5.31 8.16
N TYR A 416 3.71 6.45 8.00
CA TYR A 416 2.26 6.52 8.17
C TYR A 416 1.53 6.01 6.92
N ASP A 417 2.06 6.25 5.70
CA ASP A 417 1.59 5.58 4.48
C ASP A 417 1.68 4.06 4.63
N LEU A 418 2.85 3.57 5.03
CA LEU A 418 3.06 2.16 5.32
C LEU A 418 2.02 1.62 6.32
N ALA A 419 1.81 2.34 7.42
CA ALA A 419 0.89 1.94 8.47
C ALA A 419 -0.56 1.88 7.99
N GLU A 420 -1.02 2.91 7.30
CA GLU A 420 -2.37 3.03 6.81
C GLU A 420 -2.69 2.00 5.73
N TRP A 421 -1.73 1.69 4.85
CA TRP A 421 -1.98 0.71 3.79
C TRP A 421 -1.87 -0.72 4.32
N CYS A 422 -0.94 -1.01 5.21
CA CYS A 422 -0.80 -2.33 5.83
C CYS A 422 -1.90 -2.67 6.84
N CYS A 423 -2.53 -1.68 7.50
CA CYS A 423 -3.52 -1.93 8.54
C CYS A 423 -4.78 -2.64 8.05
N ILE A 424 -5.05 -2.60 6.74
CA ILE A 424 -6.20 -3.30 6.14
C ILE A 424 -6.11 -4.80 6.40
N THR A 425 -4.92 -5.39 6.36
CA THR A 425 -4.74 -6.82 6.63
C THR A 425 -5.28 -7.23 8.02
N PRO A 426 -4.79 -6.69 9.15
CA PRO A 426 -5.32 -7.07 10.46
C PRO A 426 -6.76 -6.57 10.71
N LEU A 427 -7.16 -5.41 10.16
CA LEU A 427 -8.49 -4.86 10.41
C LEU A 427 -9.58 -5.56 9.58
N SER A 428 -9.30 -5.96 8.35
CA SER A 428 -10.23 -6.78 7.56
C SER A 428 -10.46 -8.13 8.24
N ARG A 429 -9.39 -8.78 8.73
CA ARG A 429 -9.49 -10.00 9.53
C ARG A 429 -10.39 -9.79 10.75
N LEU A 430 -10.15 -8.73 11.52
CA LEU A 430 -10.94 -8.41 12.71
C LEU A 430 -12.44 -8.24 12.36
N SER A 431 -12.75 -7.56 11.25
CA SER A 431 -14.12 -7.43 10.76
C SER A 431 -14.74 -8.80 10.45
N LEU A 432 -14.05 -9.63 9.66
CA LEU A 432 -14.52 -10.94 9.21
C LEU A 432 -14.74 -11.92 10.36
N GLU A 433 -13.82 -11.98 11.32
CA GLU A 433 -13.92 -12.85 12.50
C GLU A 433 -15.08 -12.47 13.44
N ASN A 434 -15.57 -11.23 13.31
CA ASN A 434 -16.70 -10.70 14.06
C ASN A 434 -17.97 -10.55 13.22
N GLY A 435 -18.12 -11.33 12.13
CA GLY A 435 -19.33 -11.34 11.31
C GLY A 435 -19.49 -10.08 10.46
N SER A 436 -18.41 -9.56 9.93
CA SER A 436 -18.38 -8.34 9.12
C SER A 436 -18.86 -7.09 9.87
N LEU A 437 -18.56 -7.00 11.15
CA LEU A 437 -18.81 -5.77 11.91
C LEU A 437 -17.85 -4.66 11.45
N PRO A 438 -18.31 -3.38 11.46
CA PRO A 438 -17.43 -2.25 11.24
C PRO A 438 -16.31 -2.19 12.27
N VAL A 439 -15.10 -1.85 11.81
CA VAL A 439 -13.89 -1.69 12.63
C VAL A 439 -13.41 -0.25 12.54
N GLU A 440 -13.04 0.35 13.64
CA GLU A 440 -12.39 1.66 13.67
C GLU A 440 -10.94 1.52 13.16
N VAL A 441 -10.55 2.39 12.22
CA VAL A 441 -9.15 2.49 11.76
C VAL A 441 -8.40 3.39 12.75
N PRO A 442 -7.29 2.92 13.34
CA PRO A 442 -6.48 3.75 14.24
C PRO A 442 -5.98 5.02 13.56
N ASP A 443 -5.88 6.11 14.30
CA ASP A 443 -5.14 7.27 13.83
C ASP A 443 -3.63 7.05 14.09
N PHE A 444 -2.93 6.57 13.08
CA PHE A 444 -1.49 6.28 13.18
C PHE A 444 -0.65 7.52 13.39
N THR A 445 -1.14 8.70 13.01
CA THR A 445 -0.46 9.98 13.19
C THR A 445 -0.68 10.58 14.59
N ARG A 446 -1.59 9.99 15.38
CA ARG A 446 -1.96 10.48 16.72
C ARG A 446 -2.42 11.95 16.72
N GLY A 447 -3.31 12.29 15.80
CA GLY A 447 -3.91 13.61 15.65
C GLY A 447 -3.17 14.56 14.70
N ALA A 448 -2.15 14.08 13.99
CA ALA A 448 -1.37 14.92 13.09
C ALA A 448 -1.76 14.78 11.60
N TRP A 449 -2.80 14.02 11.27
CA TRP A 449 -3.22 13.69 9.91
C TRP A 449 -3.62 14.88 9.04
N ASP A 450 -3.87 16.05 9.61
CA ASP A 450 -4.22 17.29 8.90
C ASP A 450 -3.12 18.39 8.98
N GLN A 451 -1.93 18.06 9.53
CA GLN A 451 -0.81 19.01 9.59
C GLN A 451 -0.27 19.38 8.19
N VAL A 452 -0.33 18.43 7.26
CA VAL A 452 0.03 18.65 5.85
C VAL A 452 -1.24 18.52 5.02
N GLN A 453 -1.39 19.41 4.03
CA GLN A 453 -2.55 19.39 3.14
C GLN A 453 -2.09 19.01 1.72
N GLY A 454 -2.71 17.95 1.19
CA GLY A 454 -2.42 17.43 -0.13
C GLY A 454 -1.07 16.69 -0.23
N PHE A 455 -0.95 15.93 -1.28
CA PHE A 455 0.27 15.20 -1.61
C PHE A 455 1.13 16.06 -2.55
N SER A 456 2.37 16.27 -2.18
CA SER A 456 3.32 16.99 -3.02
C SER A 456 4.58 16.16 -3.23
N TYR A 457 4.93 15.92 -4.48
CA TYR A 457 6.25 15.37 -4.81
C TYR A 457 7.32 16.43 -4.60
N ALA A 458 8.47 16.02 -4.08
CA ALA A 458 9.65 16.83 -4.14
C ALA A 458 10.09 16.93 -5.61
N PHE A 459 10.14 18.13 -6.14
CA PHE A 459 10.58 18.38 -7.50
C PHE A 459 12.11 18.47 -7.54
N ALA A 460 12.67 18.07 -8.67
CA ALA A 460 14.06 18.33 -8.95
C ALA A 460 14.24 19.84 -9.18
N GLU A 461 14.58 20.59 -8.17
CA GLU A 461 15.23 21.89 -8.23
C GLU A 461 16.48 21.90 -7.37
#